data_c6833fb2d1473a7bc9a42844e833085a
#
_entry.id   c6833fb2d1473a7bc9a42844e833085a
#
_cell.length_a   1.000
_cell.length_b   1.000
_cell.length_c   1.000
_cell.angle_alpha   90.00
_cell.angle_beta   90.00
_cell.angle_gamma   90.00
#
_symmetry.space_group_name_H-M   'P 1'
#
loop_
_entity.id
_entity.type
_entity.pdbx_description
1 polymer ?
#
loop_
_entity_poly.entity_id
_entity_poly.type
_entity_poly.pdbx_seq_one_letter_code
_entity_poly.pdbx_strand_id
1 'polypeptide(L)' 'MFGEKKDNRFEKVYSQGALECFEIWVDRETGVNYLYHAAGYGAGLTPLLGRDGKPVVTHVEK' A
#
# COMPACT_ATOMS: atom_id res chain seq x y z
N MET A 1 21.26 4.58 -2.53
CA MET A 1 20.86 5.13 -2.34
C MET A 1 20.57 5.68 -1.83
N PHE A 2 20.68 5.84 -1.56
CA PHE A 2 20.59 6.34 -0.96
C PHE A 2 19.77 7.28 -0.52
N GLY A 3 19.60 7.89 0.32
CA GLY A 3 18.96 8.98 0.98
C GLY A 3 17.68 9.38 0.41
N GLU A 4 17.36 8.81 -0.55
CA GLU A 4 16.18 9.18 -1.24
C GLU A 4 14.94 8.66 -0.65
N LYS A 5 15.01 8.06 0.51
CA LYS A 5 13.82 7.49 1.05
C LYS A 5 12.72 8.51 1.24
N LYS A 6 13.04 9.76 1.43
CA LYS A 6 11.98 10.72 1.59
C LYS A 6 11.28 10.99 0.29
N ASP A 7 11.85 10.52 -0.81
CA ASP A 7 11.22 10.67 -2.10
C ASP A 7 10.53 9.41 -2.54
N ASN A 8 10.41 8.43 -1.67
CA ASN A 8 9.73 7.20 -2.02
C ASN A 8 8.30 7.49 -2.39
N ARG A 9 7.89 6.93 -3.49
CA ARG A 9 6.52 7.12 -3.95
C ARG A 9 5.53 6.29 -3.14
N PHE A 10 5.95 5.09 -2.73
CA PHE A 10 5.05 4.21 -2.00
C PHE A 10 5.46 4.12 -0.55
N GLU A 11 4.47 4.22 0.33
CA GLU A 11 4.70 4.16 1.75
C GLU A 11 3.83 3.10 2.37
N LYS A 12 4.43 2.20 3.15
CA LYS A 12 3.67 1.17 3.83
C LYS A 12 3.03 1.77 5.08
N VAL A 13 1.71 1.77 5.13
CA VAL A 13 1.00 2.39 6.25
C VAL A 13 0.38 1.37 7.19
N TYR A 14 0.36 0.10 6.84
CA TYR A 14 -0.22 -0.93 7.68
C TYR A 14 0.35 -2.28 7.29
N SER A 15 0.55 -3.13 8.27
CA SER A 15 0.93 -4.50 7.97
C SER A 15 0.48 -5.40 9.11
N GLN A 16 0.18 -6.64 8.78
CA GLN A 16 -0.16 -7.63 9.77
C GLN A 16 0.22 -9.00 9.26
N GLY A 17 0.44 -9.94 10.20
CA GLY A 17 0.73 -11.31 9.83
C GLY A 17 2.22 -11.57 9.75
N ALA A 18 2.59 -12.85 9.81
CA ALA A 18 3.98 -13.24 9.72
C ALA A 18 4.19 -14.15 8.53
N LEU A 19 3.60 -15.35 8.59
CA LEU A 19 3.74 -16.29 7.49
C LEU A 19 2.84 -15.92 6.32
N GLU A 20 1.70 -15.36 6.66
CA GLU A 20 0.74 -14.92 5.70
C GLU A 20 0.46 -13.49 6.04
N CYS A 21 0.71 -12.55 5.16
CA CYS A 21 0.66 -11.16 5.55
C CYS A 21 -0.22 -10.32 4.65
N PHE A 22 -0.73 -9.25 5.22
CA PHE A 22 -1.45 -8.21 4.51
C PHE A 22 -0.76 -6.91 4.77
N GLU A 23 -0.61 -6.11 3.74
CA GLU A 23 0.00 -4.79 3.87
C GLU A 23 -0.80 -3.78 3.09
N ILE A 24 -0.85 -2.56 3.59
CA ILE A 24 -1.49 -1.48 2.86
C ILE A 24 -0.43 -0.45 2.55
N TRP A 25 -0.32 -0.13 1.28
CA TRP A 25 0.66 0.83 0.79
C TRP A 25 -0.08 2.00 0.14
N VAL A 26 0.41 3.20 0.33
CA VAL A 26 -0.19 4.36 -0.29
C VAL A 26 0.76 4.90 -1.34
N ASP A 27 0.18 5.26 -2.49
CA ASP A 27 0.91 5.94 -3.55
C ASP A 27 0.91 7.42 -3.19
N ARG A 28 2.07 7.95 -2.89
CA ARG A 28 2.15 9.32 -2.40
C ARG A 28 1.94 10.35 -3.49
N GLU A 29 1.88 9.93 -4.72
CA GLU A 29 1.61 10.86 -5.82
C GLU A 29 0.12 11.00 -6.07
N THR A 30 -0.63 9.92 -5.91
CA THR A 30 -2.06 9.95 -6.18
C THR A 30 -2.92 9.83 -4.95
N GLY A 31 -2.34 9.29 -3.87
CA GLY A 31 -3.11 9.04 -2.66
C GLY A 31 -3.85 7.72 -2.69
N VAL A 32 -3.76 6.97 -3.76
CA VAL A 32 -4.48 5.70 -3.85
C VAL A 32 -3.80 4.68 -2.94
N ASN A 33 -4.62 3.97 -2.16
CA ASN A 33 -4.13 2.91 -1.29
C ASN A 33 -4.22 1.58 -2.02
N TYR A 34 -3.25 0.71 -1.74
CA TYR A 34 -3.20 -0.61 -2.36
C TYR A 34 -3.11 -1.66 -1.26
N LEU A 35 -3.74 -2.79 -1.51
CA LEU A 35 -3.68 -3.93 -0.61
C LEU A 35 -2.74 -4.98 -1.20
N TYR A 36 -1.75 -5.37 -0.42
CA TYR A 36 -0.80 -6.40 -0.81
C TYR A 36 -1.00 -7.61 0.11
N HIS A 37 -1.07 -8.77 -0.47
CA HIS A 37 -1.22 -10.00 0.31
C HIS A 37 -0.22 -11.03 -0.19
N ALA A 38 0.48 -11.64 0.73
CA ALA A 38 1.44 -12.68 0.41
C ALA A 38 1.19 -13.87 1.31
N ALA A 39 1.25 -15.05 0.72
CA ALA A 39 1.06 -16.30 1.44
C ALA A 39 1.86 -17.37 0.72
N GLY A 40 2.75 -18.05 1.45
CA GLY A 40 3.58 -19.06 0.84
C GLY A 40 4.40 -18.48 -0.27
N TYR A 41 4.25 -19.02 -1.47
CA TYR A 41 5.00 -18.54 -2.61
C TYR A 41 4.21 -17.56 -3.47
N GLY A 42 3.01 -17.23 -3.07
CA GLY A 42 2.17 -16.38 -3.87
C GLY A 42 1.99 -15.00 -3.26
N ALA A 43 1.79 -14.01 -4.11
CA ALA A 43 1.55 -12.66 -3.65
C ALA A 43 0.72 -11.92 -4.68
N GLY A 44 -0.05 -10.94 -4.22
CA GLY A 44 -0.87 -10.16 -5.11
C GLY A 44 -1.04 -8.76 -4.59
N LEU A 45 -1.31 -7.84 -5.51
CA LEU A 45 -1.50 -6.44 -5.19
C LEU A 45 -2.73 -5.95 -5.93
N THR A 46 -3.58 -5.20 -5.23
CA THR A 46 -4.79 -4.67 -5.81
C THR A 46 -5.12 -3.35 -5.15
N PRO A 47 -5.83 -2.46 -5.83
CA PRO A 47 -6.30 -1.25 -5.15
C PRO A 47 -7.18 -1.63 -3.97
N LEU A 48 -7.03 -0.92 -2.86
CA LEU A 48 -7.84 -1.15 -1.68
C LEU A 48 -9.17 -0.43 -1.87
N LEU A 49 -10.26 -1.17 -1.84
CA LEU A 49 -11.56 -0.59 -2.10
C LEU A 49 -12.28 -0.24 -0.81
N GLY A 50 -13.00 0.86 -0.83
CA GLY A 50 -13.84 1.23 0.29
C GLY A 50 -15.20 0.55 0.20
N ARG A 51 -16.09 0.94 1.11
CA ARG A 51 -17.41 0.33 1.14
C ARG A 51 -18.20 0.59 -0.11
N ASP A 52 -17.90 1.70 -0.78
CA ASP A 52 -18.63 2.05 -1.99
C ASP A 52 -18.05 1.41 -3.24
N GLY A 53 -17.04 0.56 -3.08
CA GLY A 53 -16.44 -0.12 -4.21
C GLY A 53 -15.44 0.71 -4.97
N LYS A 54 -15.09 1.87 -4.45
CA LYS A 54 -14.12 2.73 -5.11
C LYS A 54 -12.81 2.70 -4.33
N PRO A 55 -11.68 2.96 -5.00
CA PRO A 55 -10.40 2.94 -4.30
C PRO A 55 -10.36 3.94 -3.15
N VAL A 56 -9.74 3.54 -2.07
CA VAL A 56 -9.53 4.43 -0.94
C VAL A 56 -8.42 5.39 -1.30
N VAL A 57 -8.67 6.67 -1.15
CA VAL A 57 -7.71 7.71 -1.51
C VAL A 57 -7.39 8.52 -0.26
N THR A 58 -6.10 8.62 0.04
CA THR A 58 -5.62 9.40 1.16
C THR A 58 -5.14 10.75 0.65
N HIS A 59 -5.50 11.81 1.38
CA HIS A 59 -4.99 13.12 1.02
C HIS A 59 -3.48 13.12 1.19
N VAL A 60 -2.78 13.52 0.16
CA VAL A 60 -1.32 13.54 0.19
C VAL A 60 -0.85 14.98 0.12
N GLU A 61 0.01 15.33 1.06
CA GLU A 61 0.61 16.65 1.07
C GLU A 61 1.90 16.62 0.32
N LYS A 62 2.06 17.54 -0.58
CA LYS A 62 3.28 17.58 -1.39
C LYS A 62 4.25 18.65 -0.96
#